data_b7d830af63b2c72ba13ddf6719c946a0
#
_entry.id   b7d830af63b2c72ba13ddf6719c946a0
#
_cell.length_a   1.000
_cell.length_b   1.000
_cell.length_c   1.000
_cell.angle_alpha   90.00
_cell.angle_beta   90.00
_cell.angle_gamma   90.00
#
_symmetry.space_group_name_H-M   'P 1'
#
loop_
_entity.id
_entity.type
_entity.pdbx_description
1 polymer ?
#
loop_
_entity_poly.entity_id
_entity_poly.type
_entity_poly.pdbx_seq_one_letter_code
_entity_poly.pdbx_strand_id
1 'polypeptide(L)'
;AAAAIPQVLLYNVYETLVRVDDSGKLVGLLAKSWKLSDDGLRLTFRLDPNARFASGARVTSAAVKASLERMRGASASPVNQANLAAIKAIHTPDDSTVILDLSNRDNFLLFNLASTSGVVIDPATKDLATRPQGSGPYVVTEFTPGHSVTLSPSPQPWHEGNRPTVRFAYYSDPTSQTAALLSGDLDVVSDMTTPQALSRFTGNPNYRVLRGTTNGEVVLGMNNTSKALSDRRVRQAILMAIDRKGLLDVVWNGQGTLIGSMVPPTDPWYTDLSHTWPHDPVRARKLLADAGYGNGLTLRLRTAALPYATAASRVVASELAQVGINVVTDELEFPARWLDVVYTHADYDLTIVAHVEARDIVNWANPDYYWRYHNKEFNRLIESARTGPADRTNETMMQASRILATDAAGGFLFLMPKITISKSGITGLQRNSTSMSFDLTKVRRSK
;
A
#
# COMPACT_ATOMS: atom_id res chain seq x y z
N ALA A 1 -6.63 9.58 5.69
CA ALA A 1 -7.23 9.43 7.03
C ALA A 1 -7.55 7.97 7.34
N ALA A 2 -8.02 7.19 6.36
CA ALA A 2 -8.35 5.77 6.59
C ALA A 2 -7.14 4.88 6.92
N ALA A 3 -5.93 5.26 6.54
CA ALA A 3 -4.72 4.48 6.79
C ALA A 3 -4.04 4.77 8.15
N ALA A 4 -4.34 5.89 8.81
CA ALA A 4 -3.63 6.29 10.03
C ALA A 4 -3.84 5.32 11.21
N ILE A 5 -5.06 4.81 11.41
CA ILE A 5 -5.35 3.85 12.47
C ILE A 5 -4.73 2.48 12.19
N PRO A 6 -4.89 1.87 11.00
CA PRO A 6 -4.18 0.65 10.62
C PRO A 6 -2.67 0.75 10.79
N GLN A 7 -2.04 1.87 10.42
CA GLN A 7 -0.59 2.07 10.58
C GLN A 7 -0.12 1.96 12.03
N VAL A 8 -0.92 2.48 12.97
CA VAL A 8 -0.60 2.44 14.40
C VAL A 8 -0.88 1.07 15.01
N LEU A 9 -1.99 0.42 14.64
CA LEU A 9 -2.48 -0.76 15.34
C LEU A 9 -1.94 -2.09 14.78
N LEU A 10 -1.75 -2.20 13.45
CA LEU A 10 -1.29 -3.44 12.81
C LEU A 10 0.14 -3.78 13.27
N TYR A 11 0.35 -5.00 13.73
CA TYR A 11 1.56 -5.59 14.32
C TYR A 11 2.01 -4.96 15.65
N ASN A 12 1.55 -3.77 15.99
CA ASN A 12 1.88 -3.12 17.25
C ASN A 12 0.92 -3.52 18.38
N VAL A 13 -0.38 -3.50 18.10
CA VAL A 13 -1.46 -3.84 19.04
C VAL A 13 -2.16 -5.11 18.63
N TYR A 14 -2.55 -5.21 17.36
CA TYR A 14 -3.13 -6.40 16.77
C TYR A 14 -2.10 -7.15 15.95
N GLU A 15 -2.02 -8.44 16.18
CA GLU A 15 -1.23 -9.35 15.37
C GLU A 15 -2.11 -10.21 14.47
N THR A 16 -1.45 -10.87 13.53
CA THR A 16 -2.03 -11.73 12.51
C THR A 16 -1.34 -13.10 12.58
N LEU A 17 -1.88 -14.11 11.93
CA LEU A 17 -1.23 -15.44 11.87
C LEU A 17 0.16 -15.37 11.23
N VAL A 18 0.29 -14.62 10.16
CA VAL A 18 1.53 -14.36 9.41
C VAL A 18 1.68 -12.86 9.20
N ARG A 19 2.88 -12.38 8.95
CA ARG A 19 3.14 -10.96 8.66
C ARG A 19 4.05 -10.79 7.45
N VAL A 20 4.05 -9.60 6.87
CA VAL A 20 5.01 -9.19 5.85
C VAL A 20 6.19 -8.50 6.54
N ASP A 21 7.41 -8.95 6.27
CA ASP A 21 8.62 -8.33 6.80
C ASP A 21 9.08 -7.12 5.95
N ASP A 22 10.17 -6.45 6.37
CA ASP A 22 10.73 -5.27 5.71
C ASP A 22 11.22 -5.52 4.27
N SER A 23 11.37 -6.79 3.87
CA SER A 23 11.73 -7.19 2.50
C SER A 23 10.52 -7.57 1.63
N GLY A 24 9.30 -7.53 2.16
CA GLY A 24 8.09 -7.97 1.48
C GLY A 24 7.80 -9.47 1.60
N LYS A 25 8.57 -10.21 2.41
CA LYS A 25 8.43 -11.64 2.58
C LYS A 25 7.43 -11.99 3.66
N LEU A 26 6.60 -13.02 3.41
CA LEU A 26 5.71 -13.58 4.42
C LEU A 26 6.49 -14.42 5.43
N VAL A 27 6.30 -14.11 6.71
CA VAL A 27 6.89 -14.82 7.86
C VAL A 27 5.83 -15.11 8.91
N GLY A 28 6.08 -16.11 9.78
CA GLY A 28 5.19 -16.42 10.88
C GLY A 28 5.12 -15.29 11.92
N LEU A 29 3.95 -15.11 12.56
CA LEU A 29 3.76 -14.22 13.70
C LEU A 29 3.03 -14.98 14.82
N LEU A 30 1.71 -15.02 14.88
CA LEU A 30 0.97 -15.87 15.82
C LEU A 30 1.05 -17.35 15.44
N ALA A 31 1.26 -17.68 14.17
CA ALA A 31 1.52 -19.03 13.71
C ALA A 31 3.03 -19.26 13.55
N LYS A 32 3.55 -20.32 14.21
CA LYS A 32 4.93 -20.80 14.02
C LYS A 32 5.15 -21.45 12.66
N SER A 33 4.11 -22.09 12.14
CA SER A 33 4.15 -22.76 10.85
C SER A 33 2.76 -22.86 10.24
N TRP A 34 2.74 -23.03 8.93
CA TRP A 34 1.52 -23.34 8.18
C TRP A 34 1.81 -24.28 7.02
N LYS A 35 0.78 -24.98 6.58
CA LYS A 35 0.84 -25.91 5.46
C LYS A 35 -0.40 -25.78 4.60
N LEU A 36 -0.21 -25.60 3.31
CA LEU A 36 -1.25 -25.72 2.29
C LEU A 36 -1.30 -27.20 1.86
N SER A 37 -2.51 -27.77 1.73
CA SER A 37 -2.72 -29.10 1.15
C SER A 37 -2.36 -29.13 -0.34
N ASP A 38 -2.06 -30.32 -0.87
CA ASP A 38 -1.62 -30.49 -2.26
C ASP A 38 -2.68 -30.02 -3.28
N ASP A 39 -3.96 -30.18 -2.94
CA ASP A 39 -5.09 -29.67 -3.74
C ASP A 39 -5.28 -28.15 -3.60
N GLY A 40 -4.60 -27.51 -2.63
CA GLY A 40 -4.72 -26.07 -2.36
C GLY A 40 -6.03 -25.64 -1.72
N LEU A 41 -6.82 -26.58 -1.18
CA LEU A 41 -8.14 -26.30 -0.61
C LEU A 41 -8.17 -26.29 0.92
N ARG A 42 -7.03 -26.55 1.57
CA ARG A 42 -6.93 -26.55 3.03
C ARG A 42 -5.63 -25.90 3.48
N LEU A 43 -5.76 -24.87 4.31
CA LEU A 43 -4.62 -24.18 4.93
C LEU A 43 -4.64 -24.43 6.43
N THR A 44 -3.60 -25.09 6.95
CA THR A 44 -3.48 -25.45 8.37
C THR A 44 -2.39 -24.63 9.03
N PHE A 45 -2.71 -23.96 10.13
CA PHE A 45 -1.78 -23.18 10.95
C PHE A 45 -1.54 -23.86 12.31
N ARG A 46 -0.31 -23.75 12.80
CA ARG A 46 0.09 -24.12 14.17
C ARG A 46 0.46 -22.86 14.93
N LEU A 47 -0.32 -22.52 15.95
CA LEU A 47 -0.11 -21.32 16.77
C LEU A 47 1.10 -21.46 17.68
N ASP A 48 1.71 -20.32 18.05
CA ASP A 48 2.73 -20.27 19.08
C ASP A 48 2.08 -20.50 20.46
N PRO A 49 2.48 -21.51 21.21
CA PRO A 49 1.91 -21.80 22.53
C PRO A 49 2.19 -20.70 23.56
N ASN A 50 3.16 -19.82 23.30
CA ASN A 50 3.50 -18.70 24.17
C ASN A 50 2.70 -17.44 23.89
N ALA A 51 1.99 -17.37 22.75
CA ALA A 51 1.22 -16.19 22.36
C ALA A 51 0.15 -15.84 23.40
N ARG A 52 0.14 -14.58 23.83
CA ARG A 52 -0.79 -14.05 24.85
C ARG A 52 -1.38 -12.72 24.37
N PHE A 53 -2.63 -12.52 24.71
CA PHE A 53 -3.26 -11.20 24.66
C PHE A 53 -2.75 -10.30 25.78
N ALA A 54 -2.91 -9.00 25.64
CA ALA A 54 -2.60 -8.03 26.70
C ALA A 54 -3.36 -8.28 28.00
N SER A 55 -4.51 -8.96 27.95
CA SER A 55 -5.28 -9.43 29.11
C SER A 55 -4.59 -10.57 29.88
N GLY A 56 -3.55 -11.20 29.31
CA GLY A 56 -2.88 -12.38 29.85
C GLY A 56 -3.46 -13.71 29.35
N ALA A 57 -4.64 -13.68 28.71
CA ALA A 57 -5.24 -14.89 28.14
C ALA A 57 -4.40 -15.43 26.97
N ARG A 58 -4.39 -16.75 26.77
CA ARG A 58 -3.70 -17.39 25.64
C ARG A 58 -4.39 -17.05 24.34
N VAL A 59 -3.62 -16.84 23.29
CA VAL A 59 -4.15 -16.79 21.92
C VAL A 59 -4.46 -18.22 21.49
N THR A 60 -5.74 -18.55 21.42
CA THR A 60 -6.23 -19.87 21.03
C THR A 60 -6.77 -19.89 19.61
N SER A 61 -6.89 -21.06 19.02
CA SER A 61 -7.53 -21.29 17.73
C SER A 61 -8.98 -20.79 17.72
N ALA A 62 -9.70 -20.90 18.84
CA ALA A 62 -11.05 -20.35 18.98
C ALA A 62 -11.09 -18.81 18.87
N ALA A 63 -10.10 -18.11 19.46
CA ALA A 63 -9.98 -16.66 19.34
C ALA A 63 -9.67 -16.22 17.90
N VAL A 64 -8.78 -16.97 17.21
CA VAL A 64 -8.48 -16.75 15.78
C VAL A 64 -9.75 -16.94 14.94
N LYS A 65 -10.48 -18.04 15.16
CA LYS A 65 -11.75 -18.31 14.46
C LYS A 65 -12.75 -17.17 14.66
N ALA A 66 -12.98 -16.75 15.91
CA ALA A 66 -13.91 -15.66 16.21
C ALA A 66 -13.52 -14.35 15.50
N SER A 67 -12.23 -14.05 15.43
CA SER A 67 -11.72 -12.87 14.75
C SER A 67 -11.93 -12.94 13.24
N LEU A 68 -11.58 -14.06 12.59
CA LEU A 68 -11.76 -14.23 11.15
C LEU A 68 -13.25 -14.27 10.75
N GLU A 69 -14.12 -14.92 11.58
CA GLU A 69 -15.57 -14.89 11.34
C GLU A 69 -16.14 -13.47 11.44
N ARG A 70 -15.63 -12.66 12.36
CA ARG A 70 -15.98 -11.24 12.45
C ARG A 70 -15.56 -10.46 11.19
N MET A 71 -14.33 -10.70 10.68
CA MET A 71 -13.80 -9.99 9.52
C MET A 71 -14.44 -10.39 8.19
N ARG A 72 -15.06 -11.57 8.11
CA ARG A 72 -15.80 -12.03 6.93
C ARG A 72 -17.31 -11.90 7.06
N GLY A 73 -17.81 -11.51 8.22
CA GLY A 73 -19.25 -11.39 8.53
C GLY A 73 -19.93 -10.25 7.76
N ALA A 74 -21.26 -10.23 7.76
CA ALA A 74 -22.06 -9.25 7.02
C ALA A 74 -21.82 -7.78 7.43
N SER A 75 -21.36 -7.54 8.67
CA SER A 75 -21.02 -6.21 9.17
C SER A 75 -19.57 -5.78 8.91
N ALA A 76 -18.75 -6.65 8.29
CA ALA A 76 -17.38 -6.32 7.96
C ALA A 76 -17.30 -5.41 6.72
N SER A 77 -16.17 -4.72 6.55
CA SER A 77 -15.94 -3.91 5.35
C SER A 77 -15.94 -4.78 4.09
N PRO A 78 -16.39 -4.24 2.93
CA PRO A 78 -16.34 -4.98 1.67
C PRO A 78 -14.94 -5.52 1.31
N VAL A 79 -13.89 -4.78 1.66
CA VAL A 79 -12.50 -5.19 1.45
C VAL A 79 -12.17 -6.44 2.28
N ASN A 80 -12.53 -6.46 3.56
CA ASN A 80 -12.27 -7.63 4.41
C ASN A 80 -13.06 -8.86 3.94
N GLN A 81 -14.32 -8.66 3.54
CA GLN A 81 -15.15 -9.73 2.99
C GLN A 81 -14.51 -10.32 1.72
N ALA A 82 -14.08 -9.47 0.79
CA ALA A 82 -13.43 -9.88 -0.45
C ALA A 82 -12.09 -10.61 -0.19
N ASN A 83 -11.26 -10.10 0.72
CA ASN A 83 -9.97 -10.69 1.06
C ASN A 83 -10.07 -12.09 1.70
N LEU A 84 -11.18 -12.39 2.34
CA LEU A 84 -11.42 -13.66 3.03
C LEU A 84 -12.49 -14.53 2.35
N ALA A 85 -12.96 -14.14 1.17
CA ALA A 85 -14.07 -14.79 0.47
C ALA A 85 -13.83 -16.28 0.15
N ALA A 86 -12.59 -16.69 -0.07
CA ALA A 86 -12.23 -18.07 -0.33
C ALA A 86 -12.43 -19.00 0.89
N ILE A 87 -12.48 -18.46 2.11
CA ILE A 87 -12.64 -19.27 3.33
C ILE A 87 -14.07 -19.79 3.39
N LYS A 88 -14.24 -21.10 3.22
CA LYS A 88 -15.53 -21.80 3.32
C LYS A 88 -15.88 -22.12 4.78
N ALA A 89 -14.93 -22.68 5.52
CA ALA A 89 -15.10 -23.08 6.92
C ALA A 89 -13.81 -22.93 7.72
N ILE A 90 -13.95 -22.71 9.03
CA ILE A 90 -12.84 -22.59 9.97
C ILE A 90 -13.01 -23.63 11.05
N HIS A 91 -12.05 -24.55 11.18
CA HIS A 91 -12.03 -25.61 12.17
C HIS A 91 -10.93 -25.37 13.20
N THR A 92 -11.21 -25.72 14.45
CA THR A 92 -10.32 -25.57 15.61
C THR A 92 -10.31 -26.86 16.40
N PRO A 93 -9.60 -27.92 15.90
CA PRO A 93 -9.63 -29.25 16.52
C PRO A 93 -8.98 -29.29 17.92
N ASP A 94 -8.09 -28.36 18.19
CA ASP A 94 -7.44 -28.13 19.48
C ASP A 94 -7.09 -26.63 19.64
N ASP A 95 -6.62 -26.22 20.82
CA ASP A 95 -6.30 -24.82 21.14
C ASP A 95 -5.21 -24.18 20.28
N SER A 96 -4.40 -24.97 19.60
CA SER A 96 -3.21 -24.53 18.86
C SER A 96 -3.31 -24.70 17.34
N THR A 97 -4.39 -25.34 16.84
CA THR A 97 -4.53 -25.66 15.43
C THR A 97 -5.72 -24.91 14.82
N VAL A 98 -5.44 -24.13 13.77
CA VAL A 98 -6.48 -23.47 12.94
C VAL A 98 -6.43 -24.08 11.55
N ILE A 99 -7.57 -24.55 11.06
CA ILE A 99 -7.71 -25.11 9.72
C ILE A 99 -8.72 -24.27 8.97
N LEU A 100 -8.31 -23.74 7.82
CA LEU A 100 -9.18 -23.03 6.87
C LEU A 100 -9.46 -23.96 5.70
N ASP A 101 -10.71 -24.39 5.55
CA ASP A 101 -11.18 -25.04 4.32
C ASP A 101 -11.61 -23.96 3.33
N LEU A 102 -11.17 -24.07 2.10
CA LEU A 102 -11.41 -23.10 1.04
C LEU A 102 -12.45 -23.61 0.04
N SER A 103 -13.26 -22.70 -0.48
CA SER A 103 -14.23 -23.00 -1.54
C SER A 103 -13.54 -23.22 -2.91
N ASN A 104 -12.40 -22.54 -3.09
CA ASN A 104 -11.53 -22.61 -4.25
C ASN A 104 -10.11 -22.28 -3.80
N ARG A 105 -9.12 -22.67 -4.58
CA ARG A 105 -7.73 -22.26 -4.35
C ARG A 105 -7.64 -20.74 -4.39
N ASP A 106 -6.90 -20.14 -3.43
CA ASP A 106 -6.61 -18.69 -3.40
C ASP A 106 -5.17 -18.46 -2.93
N ASN A 107 -4.27 -18.27 -3.88
CA ASN A 107 -2.85 -18.03 -3.62
C ASN A 107 -2.58 -16.65 -2.98
N PHE A 108 -3.58 -15.75 -2.95
CA PHE A 108 -3.47 -14.43 -2.32
C PHE A 108 -3.93 -14.43 -0.86
N LEU A 109 -4.69 -15.45 -0.43
CA LEU A 109 -5.27 -15.53 0.91
C LEU A 109 -4.23 -15.38 2.02
N LEU A 110 -3.08 -16.06 1.90
CA LEU A 110 -2.04 -16.00 2.93
C LEU A 110 -1.50 -14.59 3.12
N PHE A 111 -1.35 -13.82 2.05
CA PHE A 111 -0.97 -12.42 2.10
C PHE A 111 -2.09 -11.54 2.69
N ASN A 112 -3.33 -11.80 2.31
CA ASN A 112 -4.49 -11.11 2.87
C ASN A 112 -4.61 -11.32 4.39
N LEU A 113 -4.27 -12.52 4.87
CA LEU A 113 -4.20 -12.83 6.30
C LEU A 113 -3.06 -12.10 7.05
N ALA A 114 -2.08 -11.55 6.35
CA ALA A 114 -1.04 -10.69 6.92
C ALA A 114 -1.47 -9.19 7.00
N SER A 115 -2.63 -8.85 6.45
CA SER A 115 -3.19 -7.49 6.45
C SER A 115 -4.15 -7.27 7.61
N THR A 116 -4.82 -6.11 7.61
CA THR A 116 -5.88 -5.79 8.57
C THR A 116 -7.06 -6.78 8.54
N SER A 117 -7.23 -7.54 7.45
CA SER A 117 -8.26 -8.58 7.33
C SER A 117 -7.99 -9.80 8.20
N GLY A 118 -6.73 -10.05 8.58
CA GLY A 118 -6.30 -11.20 9.37
C GLY A 118 -6.01 -10.89 10.84
N VAL A 119 -6.33 -9.70 11.35
CA VAL A 119 -6.04 -9.33 12.75
C VAL A 119 -6.80 -10.21 13.74
N VAL A 120 -6.09 -10.62 14.80
CA VAL A 120 -6.65 -11.43 15.89
C VAL A 120 -6.93 -10.52 17.08
N ILE A 121 -8.19 -10.54 17.51
CA ILE A 121 -8.75 -9.67 18.54
C ILE A 121 -8.95 -10.49 19.82
N ASP A 122 -8.60 -9.91 20.97
CA ASP A 122 -8.91 -10.53 22.26
C ASP A 122 -10.45 -10.62 22.43
N PRO A 123 -11.03 -11.83 22.58
CA PRO A 123 -12.47 -12.01 22.75
C PRO A 123 -13.05 -11.28 23.98
N ALA A 124 -12.21 -10.95 24.97
CA ALA A 124 -12.62 -10.19 26.16
C ALA A 124 -12.78 -8.69 25.89
N THR A 125 -12.37 -8.18 24.73
CA THR A 125 -12.46 -6.76 24.38
C THR A 125 -13.93 -6.33 24.21
N LYS A 126 -14.36 -5.39 25.06
CA LYS A 126 -15.72 -4.84 25.03
C LYS A 126 -15.85 -3.61 24.13
N ASP A 127 -14.80 -2.81 24.04
CA ASP A 127 -14.76 -1.56 23.29
C ASP A 127 -13.56 -1.55 22.33
N LEU A 128 -13.84 -1.88 21.07
CA LEU A 128 -12.82 -1.89 20.02
C LEU A 128 -12.48 -0.48 19.49
N ALA A 129 -13.37 0.48 19.69
CA ALA A 129 -13.21 1.82 19.13
C ALA A 129 -12.22 2.67 19.94
N THR A 130 -12.26 2.58 21.26
CA THR A 130 -11.44 3.41 22.15
C THR A 130 -10.39 2.63 22.94
N ARG A 131 -10.59 1.31 23.13
CA ARG A 131 -9.70 0.43 23.89
C ARG A 131 -9.41 -0.86 23.12
N PRO A 132 -8.73 -0.77 21.97
CA PRO A 132 -8.36 -1.94 21.20
C PRO A 132 -7.38 -2.82 21.99
N GLN A 133 -7.67 -4.13 22.08
CA GLN A 133 -6.81 -5.10 22.75
C GLN A 133 -6.49 -6.27 21.82
N GLY A 134 -5.22 -6.56 21.70
CA GLY A 134 -4.68 -7.65 20.90
C GLY A 134 -3.56 -8.36 21.62
N SER A 135 -2.75 -9.08 20.88
CA SER A 135 -1.59 -9.83 21.34
C SER A 135 -0.26 -9.10 21.07
N GLY A 136 -0.31 -7.94 20.44
CA GLY A 136 0.87 -7.18 20.05
C GLY A 136 1.73 -6.70 21.22
N PRO A 137 2.97 -6.27 20.92
CA PRO A 137 3.92 -5.81 21.93
C PRO A 137 3.52 -4.51 22.62
N TYR A 138 2.45 -3.87 22.20
CA TYR A 138 1.94 -2.61 22.73
C TYR A 138 0.45 -2.65 23.03
N VAL A 139 0.03 -1.76 23.92
CA VAL A 139 -1.37 -1.43 24.21
C VAL A 139 -1.60 0.07 24.03
N VAL A 140 -2.82 0.45 23.61
CA VAL A 140 -3.22 1.86 23.57
C VAL A 140 -3.53 2.34 24.98
N THR A 141 -2.81 3.35 25.45
CA THR A 141 -3.00 3.96 26.77
C THR A 141 -3.72 5.30 26.71
N GLU A 142 -3.53 6.04 25.61
CA GLU A 142 -4.20 7.32 25.37
C GLU A 142 -4.59 7.44 23.90
N PHE A 143 -5.75 8.02 23.66
CA PHE A 143 -6.24 8.31 22.31
C PHE A 143 -6.96 9.65 22.29
N THR A 144 -6.42 10.61 21.57
CA THR A 144 -7.04 11.91 21.30
C THR A 144 -7.33 12.02 19.81
N PRO A 145 -8.60 11.85 19.37
CA PRO A 145 -8.98 11.85 17.96
C PRO A 145 -8.44 13.09 17.22
N GLY A 146 -7.79 12.85 16.07
CA GLY A 146 -7.21 13.90 15.24
C GLY A 146 -5.87 14.47 15.73
N HIS A 147 -5.41 14.12 16.94
CA HIS A 147 -4.21 14.67 17.55
C HIS A 147 -3.12 13.64 17.83
N SER A 148 -3.43 12.59 18.58
CA SER A 148 -2.40 11.63 18.96
C SER A 148 -2.93 10.29 19.46
N VAL A 149 -2.05 9.28 19.40
CA VAL A 149 -2.22 7.97 20.04
C VAL A 149 -0.96 7.63 20.81
N THR A 150 -1.10 7.21 22.07
CA THR A 150 0.01 6.73 22.89
C THR A 150 -0.06 5.21 23.04
N LEU A 151 1.03 4.54 22.71
CA LEU A 151 1.24 3.11 22.87
C LEU A 151 2.26 2.87 23.98
N SER A 152 1.87 2.12 25.01
CA SER A 152 2.77 1.63 26.05
C SER A 152 3.08 0.16 25.82
N PRO A 153 4.26 -0.33 26.26
CA PRO A 153 4.58 -1.76 26.21
C PRO A 153 3.48 -2.62 26.83
N SER A 154 3.16 -3.74 26.17
CA SER A 154 2.17 -4.69 26.67
C SER A 154 2.56 -5.19 28.07
N PRO A 155 1.64 -5.26 29.03
CA PRO A 155 1.91 -5.79 30.36
C PRO A 155 2.17 -7.31 30.37
N GLN A 156 1.80 -8.01 29.29
CA GLN A 156 2.00 -9.44 29.08
C GLN A 156 2.93 -9.67 27.90
N PRO A 157 4.23 -9.42 28.05
CA PRO A 157 5.18 -9.49 26.95
C PRO A 157 5.51 -10.95 26.64
N TRP A 158 4.80 -11.58 25.72
CA TRP A 158 5.29 -12.81 25.09
C TRP A 158 6.34 -12.49 24.02
N HIS A 159 6.46 -11.19 23.66
CA HIS A 159 7.55 -10.65 22.87
C HIS A 159 8.72 -10.22 23.77
N GLU A 160 9.92 -10.68 23.49
CA GLU A 160 11.12 -10.30 24.23
C GLU A 160 11.56 -8.85 23.96
N GLY A 161 12.21 -8.25 24.95
CA GLY A 161 12.92 -6.97 24.86
C GLY A 161 12.19 -5.77 25.46
N ASN A 162 13.02 -4.86 26.00
CA ASN A 162 12.55 -3.60 26.56
C ASN A 162 12.16 -2.63 25.43
N ARG A 163 10.95 -2.07 25.48
CA ARG A 163 10.37 -1.18 24.47
C ARG A 163 10.06 0.17 25.09
N PRO A 164 10.30 1.27 24.37
CA PRO A 164 9.86 2.59 24.82
C PRO A 164 8.34 2.74 24.69
N THR A 165 7.73 3.58 25.53
CA THR A 165 6.43 4.15 25.23
C THR A 165 6.56 5.05 24.01
N VAL A 166 5.61 4.94 23.07
CA VAL A 166 5.62 5.68 21.80
C VAL A 166 4.34 6.49 21.66
N ARG A 167 4.47 7.77 21.41
CA ARG A 167 3.37 8.66 21.08
C ARG A 167 3.40 8.99 19.60
N PHE A 168 2.37 8.63 18.86
CA PHE A 168 2.13 9.11 17.51
C PHE A 168 1.41 10.46 17.60
N ALA A 169 2.04 11.50 17.08
CA ALA A 169 1.45 12.83 16.95
C ALA A 169 1.14 13.12 15.49
N TYR A 170 -0.07 13.56 15.20
CA TYR A 170 -0.52 13.85 13.84
C TYR A 170 -0.28 15.31 13.49
N TYR A 171 0.43 15.54 12.40
CA TYR A 171 0.71 16.86 11.85
C TYR A 171 0.08 16.99 10.47
N SER A 172 -0.67 18.03 10.24
CA SER A 172 -1.23 18.36 8.91
C SER A 172 -0.24 19.15 8.04
N ASP A 173 0.69 19.87 8.67
CA ASP A 173 1.71 20.66 7.97
C ASP A 173 3.11 20.03 8.11
N PRO A 174 3.75 19.65 6.98
CA PRO A 174 5.09 19.07 6.99
C PRO A 174 6.19 19.99 7.51
N THR A 175 6.01 21.30 7.39
CA THR A 175 7.00 22.29 7.90
C THR A 175 7.00 22.28 9.42
N SER A 176 5.81 22.28 10.03
CA SER A 176 5.65 22.17 11.49
C SER A 176 6.20 20.85 12.03
N GLN A 177 5.99 19.75 11.29
CA GLN A 177 6.57 18.44 11.63
C GLN A 177 8.11 18.48 11.64
N THR A 178 8.71 19.12 10.63
CA THR A 178 10.17 19.29 10.54
C THR A 178 10.70 20.16 11.68
N ALA A 179 10.02 21.26 12.00
CA ALA A 179 10.37 22.14 13.09
C ALA A 179 10.31 21.42 14.45
N ALA A 180 9.28 20.62 14.70
CA ALA A 180 9.10 19.82 15.91
C ALA A 180 10.23 18.78 16.12
N LEU A 181 10.75 18.19 15.05
CA LEU A 181 11.93 17.32 15.15
C LEU A 181 13.19 18.09 15.51
N LEU A 182 13.37 19.28 14.94
CA LEU A 182 14.54 20.14 15.23
C LEU A 182 14.49 20.75 16.64
N SER A 183 13.31 21.13 17.16
CA SER A 183 13.13 21.62 18.53
C SER A 183 13.26 20.53 19.59
N GLY A 184 13.11 19.26 19.20
CA GLY A 184 13.17 18.11 20.09
C GLY A 184 11.81 17.62 20.60
N ASP A 185 10.71 18.22 20.14
CA ASP A 185 9.34 17.79 20.48
C ASP A 185 8.97 16.45 19.83
N LEU A 186 9.64 16.11 18.72
CA LEU A 186 9.59 14.79 18.10
C LEU A 186 10.96 14.10 18.18
N ASP A 187 10.94 12.77 18.27
CA ASP A 187 12.13 11.92 18.16
C ASP A 187 12.26 11.31 16.76
N VAL A 188 11.13 11.17 16.05
CA VAL A 188 11.04 10.53 14.73
C VAL A 188 10.01 11.27 13.87
N VAL A 189 10.35 11.49 12.61
CA VAL A 189 9.40 11.80 11.53
C VAL A 189 9.30 10.56 10.65
N SER A 190 8.15 9.89 10.66
CA SER A 190 7.96 8.59 10.02
C SER A 190 7.85 8.66 8.50
N ASP A 191 7.31 9.77 7.98
CA ASP A 191 7.07 10.01 6.56
C ASP A 191 7.37 11.48 6.24
N MET A 192 8.61 11.74 5.87
CA MET A 192 9.03 13.07 5.45
C MET A 192 8.52 13.36 4.05
N THR A 193 7.62 14.33 3.91
CA THR A 193 7.02 14.74 2.64
C THR A 193 7.59 16.05 2.08
N THR A 194 8.59 16.63 2.74
CA THR A 194 9.32 17.83 2.31
C THR A 194 10.79 17.51 2.00
N PRO A 195 11.09 16.89 0.85
CA PRO A 195 12.44 16.43 0.52
C PRO A 195 13.49 17.56 0.53
N GLN A 196 13.08 18.81 0.34
CA GLN A 196 13.94 19.99 0.41
C GLN A 196 14.54 20.21 1.81
N ALA A 197 13.85 19.77 2.86
CA ALA A 197 14.32 19.88 4.24
C ALA A 197 15.38 18.82 4.62
N LEU A 198 15.61 17.79 3.79
CA LEU A 198 16.52 16.69 4.06
C LEU A 198 17.97 17.15 4.30
N SER A 199 18.40 18.23 3.65
CA SER A 199 19.74 18.78 3.81
C SER A 199 20.06 19.17 5.26
N ARG A 200 19.05 19.49 6.09
CA ARG A 200 19.21 19.83 7.51
C ARG A 200 19.59 18.62 8.37
N PHE A 201 19.31 17.42 7.90
CA PHE A 201 19.48 16.17 8.64
C PHE A 201 20.57 15.27 8.05
N THR A 202 20.77 15.34 6.72
CA THR A 202 21.77 14.52 6.03
C THR A 202 23.18 14.96 6.44
N GLY A 203 23.99 14.02 6.94
CA GLY A 203 25.33 14.29 7.45
C GLY A 203 25.40 14.86 8.86
N ASN A 204 24.27 15.15 9.49
CA ASN A 204 24.22 15.61 10.87
C ASN A 204 24.27 14.39 11.84
N PRO A 205 25.27 14.29 12.73
CA PRO A 205 25.48 13.13 13.60
C PRO A 205 24.33 12.91 14.62
N ASN A 206 23.53 13.95 14.88
CA ASN A 206 22.39 13.89 15.81
C ASN A 206 21.18 13.17 15.19
N TYR A 207 21.18 12.95 13.87
CA TYR A 207 20.05 12.36 13.16
C TYR A 207 20.47 11.21 12.26
N ARG A 208 19.53 10.33 12.01
CA ARG A 208 19.61 9.26 10.99
C ARG A 208 18.54 9.51 9.95
N VAL A 209 18.90 9.46 8.68
CA VAL A 209 17.98 9.53 7.54
C VAL A 209 17.92 8.16 6.90
N LEU A 210 16.79 7.48 7.07
CA LEU A 210 16.50 6.19 6.43
C LEU A 210 15.76 6.45 5.13
N ARG A 211 16.27 5.92 4.03
CA ARG A 211 15.63 5.95 2.71
C ARG A 211 15.29 4.53 2.29
N GLY A 212 14.03 4.29 2.01
CA GLY A 212 13.49 3.00 1.57
C GLY A 212 12.40 3.19 0.52
N THR A 213 11.72 2.10 0.21
CA THR A 213 10.60 2.07 -0.72
C THR A 213 9.27 1.86 0.00
N THR A 214 8.19 2.16 -0.71
CA THR A 214 6.80 1.94 -0.25
C THR A 214 6.06 1.10 -1.28
N ASN A 215 4.79 0.78 -1.00
CA ASN A 215 3.82 0.33 -2.00
C ASN A 215 3.05 1.53 -2.61
N GLY A 216 3.53 2.74 -2.42
CA GLY A 216 2.86 3.95 -2.87
C GLY A 216 3.15 4.24 -4.35
N GLU A 217 2.46 3.53 -5.25
CA GLU A 217 2.55 3.75 -6.69
C GLU A 217 1.81 5.03 -7.08
N VAL A 218 2.52 6.05 -7.52
CA VAL A 218 1.90 7.25 -8.11
C VAL A 218 1.52 6.95 -9.54
N VAL A 219 0.23 6.88 -9.78
CA VAL A 219 -0.36 6.48 -11.06
C VAL A 219 -0.97 7.69 -11.77
N LEU A 220 -0.61 7.88 -13.03
CA LEU A 220 -1.39 8.66 -13.98
C LEU A 220 -2.51 7.74 -14.49
N GLY A 221 -3.63 7.76 -13.79
CA GLY A 221 -4.83 7.01 -14.16
C GLY A 221 -5.41 7.57 -15.46
N MET A 222 -5.68 6.67 -16.40
CA MET A 222 -6.31 6.97 -17.68
C MET A 222 -7.68 6.31 -17.71
N ASN A 223 -8.72 7.06 -18.03
CA ASN A 223 -10.03 6.46 -18.28
C ASN A 223 -10.03 5.79 -19.66
N ASN A 224 -9.83 4.46 -19.67
CA ASN A 224 -9.66 3.70 -20.92
C ASN A 224 -10.94 3.66 -21.80
N THR A 225 -12.08 4.15 -21.31
CA THR A 225 -13.32 4.26 -22.09
C THR A 225 -13.58 5.68 -22.62
N SER A 226 -12.79 6.67 -22.22
CA SER A 226 -12.94 8.01 -22.81
C SER A 226 -12.52 7.99 -24.28
N LYS A 227 -13.19 8.85 -25.09
CA LYS A 227 -13.11 8.81 -26.56
C LYS A 227 -11.68 8.75 -27.10
N ALA A 228 -10.78 9.58 -26.60
CA ALA A 228 -9.39 9.61 -27.08
C ALA A 228 -8.56 8.47 -26.47
N LEU A 229 -8.76 8.17 -25.17
CA LEU A 229 -7.93 7.22 -24.43
C LEU A 229 -8.34 5.75 -24.66
N SER A 230 -9.45 5.48 -25.35
CA SER A 230 -9.76 4.15 -25.86
C SER A 230 -8.77 3.68 -26.93
N ASP A 231 -8.13 4.63 -27.64
CA ASP A 231 -7.05 4.31 -28.56
C ASP A 231 -5.73 4.15 -27.82
N ARG A 232 -5.17 2.95 -27.85
CA ARG A 232 -3.88 2.62 -27.24
C ARG A 232 -2.73 3.52 -27.71
N ARG A 233 -2.75 3.98 -28.99
CA ARG A 233 -1.71 4.85 -29.54
C ARG A 233 -1.67 6.20 -28.84
N VAL A 234 -2.84 6.74 -28.45
CA VAL A 234 -2.93 7.96 -27.66
C VAL A 234 -2.35 7.76 -26.27
N ARG A 235 -2.67 6.65 -25.60
CA ARG A 235 -2.10 6.34 -24.28
C ARG A 235 -0.57 6.17 -24.34
N GLN A 236 -0.08 5.48 -25.34
CA GLN A 236 1.36 5.34 -25.61
C GLN A 236 2.03 6.69 -25.84
N ALA A 237 1.41 7.56 -26.62
CA ALA A 237 1.92 8.92 -26.88
C ALA A 237 2.01 9.74 -25.58
N ILE A 238 1.01 9.66 -24.72
CA ILE A 238 1.02 10.31 -23.40
C ILE A 238 2.22 9.83 -22.56
N LEU A 239 2.44 8.51 -22.48
CA LEU A 239 3.55 7.95 -21.71
C LEU A 239 4.93 8.36 -22.28
N MET A 240 5.07 8.42 -23.60
CA MET A 240 6.31 8.83 -24.23
C MET A 240 6.54 10.35 -24.21
N ALA A 241 5.51 11.15 -23.99
CA ALA A 241 5.63 12.59 -23.83
C ALA A 241 6.18 13.00 -22.46
N ILE A 242 6.07 12.14 -21.44
CA ILE A 242 6.42 12.46 -20.06
C ILE A 242 7.86 12.03 -19.75
N ASP A 243 8.70 13.01 -19.36
CA ASP A 243 10.01 12.73 -18.72
C ASP A 243 9.80 12.40 -17.25
N ARG A 244 9.59 11.11 -16.95
CA ARG A 244 9.33 10.65 -15.57
C ARG A 244 10.51 10.90 -14.62
N LYS A 245 11.74 10.95 -15.14
CA LYS A 245 12.90 11.29 -14.31
C LYS A 245 12.84 12.76 -13.92
N GLY A 246 12.66 13.66 -14.89
CA GLY A 246 12.47 15.09 -14.62
C GLY A 246 11.29 15.38 -13.71
N LEU A 247 10.18 14.66 -13.89
CA LEU A 247 9.01 14.75 -13.03
C LEU A 247 9.36 14.36 -11.58
N LEU A 248 10.08 13.24 -11.37
CA LEU A 248 10.49 12.80 -10.04
C LEU A 248 11.46 13.80 -9.39
N ASP A 249 12.37 14.40 -10.17
CA ASP A 249 13.27 15.44 -9.68
C ASP A 249 12.50 16.66 -9.19
N VAL A 250 11.46 17.10 -9.90
CA VAL A 250 10.62 18.24 -9.51
C VAL A 250 9.75 17.92 -8.28
N VAL A 251 9.10 16.77 -8.25
CA VAL A 251 8.11 16.43 -7.22
C VAL A 251 8.77 15.99 -5.92
N TRP A 252 9.84 15.19 -6.00
CA TRP A 252 10.49 14.55 -4.86
C TRP A 252 12.00 14.80 -4.76
N ASN A 253 12.54 15.81 -5.46
CA ASN A 253 13.98 16.10 -5.47
C ASN A 253 14.82 14.84 -5.79
N GLY A 254 14.37 14.06 -6.76
CA GLY A 254 15.01 12.81 -7.18
C GLY A 254 14.86 11.63 -6.22
N GLN A 255 14.10 11.80 -5.13
CA GLN A 255 13.82 10.70 -4.20
C GLN A 255 12.65 9.86 -4.73
N GLY A 256 12.76 8.55 -4.65
CA GLY A 256 11.76 7.60 -5.14
C GLY A 256 12.33 6.62 -6.15
N THR A 257 11.46 5.78 -6.70
CA THR A 257 11.87 4.73 -7.65
C THR A 257 10.98 4.78 -8.88
N LEU A 258 11.58 4.84 -10.08
CA LEU A 258 10.81 4.70 -11.32
C LEU A 258 10.35 3.26 -11.47
N ILE A 259 9.08 3.08 -11.81
CA ILE A 259 8.44 1.79 -12.08
C ILE A 259 7.78 1.80 -13.45
N GLY A 260 7.54 0.64 -14.02
CA GLY A 260 6.91 0.53 -15.35
C GLY A 260 5.58 -0.21 -15.34
N SER A 261 5.17 -0.71 -14.17
CA SER A 261 3.87 -1.33 -13.92
C SER A 261 3.50 -1.10 -12.45
N MET A 262 2.31 -1.49 -12.05
CA MET A 262 1.84 -1.35 -10.66
C MET A 262 2.37 -2.48 -9.80
N VAL A 263 3.69 -2.53 -9.66
CA VAL A 263 4.43 -3.56 -8.91
C VAL A 263 5.69 -2.94 -8.31
N PRO A 264 5.81 -2.89 -6.97
CA PRO A 264 7.02 -2.40 -6.30
C PRO A 264 8.13 -3.46 -6.32
N PRO A 265 9.42 -3.07 -6.19
CA PRO A 265 10.56 -3.98 -6.15
C PRO A 265 10.53 -5.00 -4.99
N THR A 266 9.70 -4.79 -3.99
CA THR A 266 9.50 -5.69 -2.85
C THR A 266 8.54 -6.85 -3.15
N ASP A 267 7.82 -6.82 -4.26
CA ASP A 267 6.96 -7.93 -4.67
C ASP A 267 7.77 -9.04 -5.36
N PRO A 268 7.48 -10.32 -5.07
CA PRO A 268 8.26 -11.45 -5.59
C PRO A 268 8.18 -11.64 -7.11
N TRP A 269 7.23 -10.99 -7.78
CA TRP A 269 7.07 -11.01 -9.24
C TRP A 269 7.52 -9.71 -9.92
N TYR A 270 8.22 -8.84 -9.19
CA TYR A 270 8.75 -7.60 -9.76
C TYR A 270 9.68 -7.89 -10.94
N THR A 271 9.53 -7.10 -11.98
CA THR A 271 10.49 -6.96 -13.08
C THR A 271 10.58 -5.49 -13.45
N ASP A 272 11.79 -5.03 -13.77
CA ASP A 272 11.97 -3.64 -14.18
C ASP A 272 11.38 -3.42 -15.58
N LEU A 273 10.27 -2.70 -15.63
CA LEU A 273 9.56 -2.27 -16.83
C LEU A 273 9.62 -0.76 -17.02
N SER A 274 10.45 -0.07 -16.24
CA SER A 274 10.54 1.40 -16.26
C SER A 274 10.96 1.97 -17.64
N HIS A 275 11.58 1.18 -18.47
CA HIS A 275 12.02 1.57 -19.81
C HIS A 275 11.05 1.18 -20.94
N THR A 276 9.88 0.64 -20.64
CA THR A 276 8.89 0.20 -21.66
C THR A 276 8.47 1.36 -22.56
N TRP A 277 8.27 2.54 -22.01
CA TRP A 277 7.89 3.76 -22.72
C TRP A 277 8.92 4.86 -22.41
N PRO A 278 10.07 4.91 -23.12
CA PRO A 278 11.07 5.95 -22.92
C PRO A 278 10.53 7.31 -23.36
N HIS A 279 11.03 8.39 -22.75
CA HIS A 279 10.68 9.75 -23.14
C HIS A 279 11.12 10.01 -24.59
N ASP A 280 10.15 10.20 -25.48
CA ASP A 280 10.33 10.48 -26.91
C ASP A 280 9.18 11.33 -27.44
N PRO A 281 9.26 12.66 -27.27
CA PRO A 281 8.21 13.58 -27.72
C PRO A 281 7.99 13.58 -29.24
N VAL A 282 9.00 13.22 -30.03
CA VAL A 282 8.91 13.14 -31.50
C VAL A 282 7.99 11.98 -31.88
N ARG A 283 8.26 10.81 -31.31
CA ARG A 283 7.43 9.62 -31.52
C ARG A 283 6.02 9.80 -30.95
N ALA A 284 5.89 10.49 -29.83
CA ALA A 284 4.58 10.83 -29.23
C ALA A 284 3.71 11.63 -30.21
N ARG A 285 4.25 12.69 -30.82
CA ARG A 285 3.53 13.47 -31.84
C ARG A 285 3.12 12.62 -33.02
N LYS A 286 4.01 11.73 -33.49
CA LYS A 286 3.70 10.83 -34.60
C LYS A 286 2.53 9.90 -34.24
N LEU A 287 2.54 9.28 -33.06
CA LEU A 287 1.44 8.42 -32.61
C LEU A 287 0.11 9.16 -32.51
N LEU A 288 0.12 10.42 -32.04
CA LEU A 288 -1.08 11.26 -31.99
C LEU A 288 -1.62 11.56 -33.40
N ALA A 289 -0.73 11.88 -34.34
CA ALA A 289 -1.13 12.11 -35.73
C ALA A 289 -1.71 10.83 -36.37
N ASP A 290 -1.06 9.69 -36.18
CA ASP A 290 -1.51 8.37 -36.65
C ASP A 290 -2.86 7.96 -36.03
N ALA A 291 -3.18 8.46 -34.83
CA ALA A 291 -4.45 8.26 -34.13
C ALA A 291 -5.53 9.30 -34.52
N GLY A 292 -5.21 10.26 -35.42
CA GLY A 292 -6.15 11.29 -35.87
C GLY A 292 -6.14 12.58 -35.06
N TYR A 293 -5.18 12.77 -34.16
CA TYR A 293 -5.05 13.96 -33.29
C TYR A 293 -3.86 14.86 -33.66
N GLY A 294 -3.42 14.84 -34.91
CA GLY A 294 -2.31 15.66 -35.38
C GLY A 294 -2.58 17.20 -35.29
N ASN A 295 -3.83 17.62 -35.25
CA ASN A 295 -4.25 19.02 -35.08
C ASN A 295 -4.51 19.42 -33.62
N GLY A 296 -4.18 18.54 -32.67
CA GLY A 296 -4.35 18.76 -31.22
C GLY A 296 -5.44 17.90 -30.60
N LEU A 297 -5.33 17.76 -29.29
CA LEU A 297 -6.25 17.02 -28.44
C LEU A 297 -6.42 17.79 -27.12
N THR A 298 -7.64 17.85 -26.58
CA THR A 298 -7.89 18.40 -25.24
C THR A 298 -8.32 17.28 -24.32
N LEU A 299 -7.69 17.19 -23.13
CA LEU A 299 -7.99 16.22 -22.08
C LEU A 299 -8.22 16.93 -20.74
N ARG A 300 -9.11 16.38 -19.92
CA ARG A 300 -9.37 16.84 -18.55
C ARG A 300 -8.51 16.03 -17.58
N LEU A 301 -7.64 16.73 -16.84
CA LEU A 301 -6.86 16.13 -15.74
C LEU A 301 -7.50 16.53 -14.42
N ARG A 302 -8.23 15.61 -13.80
CA ARG A 302 -8.88 15.78 -12.50
C ARG A 302 -8.07 15.06 -11.45
N THR A 303 -7.28 15.78 -10.68
CA THR A 303 -6.32 15.21 -9.73
C THR A 303 -6.74 15.41 -8.28
N ALA A 304 -6.26 14.55 -7.39
CA ALA A 304 -6.41 14.75 -5.96
C ALA A 304 -5.63 16.00 -5.51
N ALA A 305 -6.25 16.86 -4.68
CA ALA A 305 -5.62 18.06 -4.12
C ALA A 305 -4.60 17.65 -3.01
N LEU A 306 -3.54 16.96 -3.43
CA LEU A 306 -2.43 16.52 -2.60
C LEU A 306 -1.12 17.07 -3.17
N PRO A 307 -0.16 17.50 -2.34
CA PRO A 307 1.04 18.21 -2.81
C PRO A 307 1.79 17.53 -3.95
N TYR A 308 2.01 16.21 -3.86
CA TYR A 308 2.71 15.45 -4.91
C TYR A 308 1.89 15.39 -6.22
N ALA A 309 0.56 15.22 -6.10
CA ALA A 309 -0.33 15.07 -7.25
C ALA A 309 -0.50 16.40 -7.97
N THR A 310 -0.67 17.51 -7.24
CA THR A 310 -0.71 18.86 -7.77
C THR A 310 0.61 19.22 -8.48
N ALA A 311 1.76 18.93 -7.87
CA ALA A 311 3.07 19.18 -8.50
C ALA A 311 3.25 18.33 -9.78
N ALA A 312 2.93 17.04 -9.72
CA ALA A 312 3.02 16.15 -10.87
C ALA A 312 2.08 16.56 -12.01
N SER A 313 0.85 17.00 -11.69
CA SER A 313 -0.13 17.43 -12.71
C SER A 313 0.34 18.63 -13.54
N ARG A 314 1.06 19.56 -12.91
CA ARG A 314 1.64 20.73 -13.60
C ARG A 314 2.74 20.33 -14.58
N VAL A 315 3.63 19.39 -14.17
CA VAL A 315 4.67 18.85 -15.05
C VAL A 315 4.04 18.09 -16.22
N VAL A 316 3.12 17.18 -15.91
CA VAL A 316 2.40 16.39 -16.94
C VAL A 316 1.68 17.30 -17.93
N ALA A 317 0.94 18.29 -17.47
CA ALA A 317 0.25 19.24 -18.36
C ALA A 317 1.22 20.01 -19.27
N SER A 318 2.36 20.47 -18.73
CA SER A 318 3.39 21.18 -19.49
C SER A 318 4.02 20.30 -20.56
N GLU A 319 4.35 19.05 -20.25
CA GLU A 319 4.99 18.12 -21.19
C GLU A 319 4.02 17.62 -22.26
N LEU A 320 2.78 17.37 -21.91
CA LEU A 320 1.72 17.03 -22.87
C LEU A 320 1.43 18.15 -23.85
N ALA A 321 1.50 19.42 -23.41
CA ALA A 321 1.35 20.58 -24.29
C ALA A 321 2.42 20.61 -25.39
N GLN A 322 3.64 20.16 -25.11
CA GLN A 322 4.73 20.12 -26.09
C GLN A 322 4.49 19.15 -27.25
N VAL A 323 3.60 18.17 -27.05
CA VAL A 323 3.22 17.21 -28.10
C VAL A 323 1.85 17.48 -28.71
N GLY A 324 1.21 18.63 -28.37
CA GLY A 324 -0.07 19.03 -28.94
C GLY A 324 -1.29 18.56 -28.13
N ILE A 325 -1.11 18.13 -26.89
CA ILE A 325 -2.23 17.82 -25.99
C ILE A 325 -2.43 19.00 -25.02
N ASN A 326 -3.58 19.68 -25.15
CA ASN A 326 -4.01 20.69 -24.20
C ASN A 326 -4.66 20.03 -22.99
N VAL A 327 -4.15 20.29 -21.79
CA VAL A 327 -4.65 19.71 -20.54
C VAL A 327 -5.39 20.75 -19.72
N VAL A 328 -6.67 20.51 -19.49
CA VAL A 328 -7.50 21.31 -18.57
C VAL A 328 -7.43 20.65 -17.19
N THR A 329 -6.78 21.33 -16.24
CA THR A 329 -6.55 20.80 -14.89
C THR A 329 -7.64 21.22 -13.92
N ASP A 330 -8.09 20.29 -13.06
CA ASP A 330 -9.05 20.50 -11.98
C ASP A 330 -8.56 19.75 -10.73
N GLU A 331 -8.29 20.49 -9.64
CA GLU A 331 -7.84 19.92 -8.37
C GLU A 331 -9.06 19.63 -7.50
N LEU A 332 -9.30 18.37 -7.18
CA LEU A 332 -10.43 17.91 -6.38
C LEU A 332 -10.02 17.71 -4.92
N GLU A 333 -10.82 18.24 -4.00
CA GLU A 333 -10.64 17.95 -2.57
C GLU A 333 -10.55 16.44 -2.34
N PHE A 334 -9.58 16.05 -1.52
CA PHE A 334 -9.33 14.65 -1.22
C PHE A 334 -9.58 14.36 0.28
N PRO A 335 -10.29 13.28 0.62
CA PRO A 335 -10.70 12.20 -0.29
C PRO A 335 -12.09 12.35 -0.91
N ALA A 336 -13.01 13.12 -0.32
CA ALA A 336 -14.45 12.99 -0.61
C ALA A 336 -14.81 13.36 -2.05
N ARG A 337 -14.37 14.52 -2.53
CA ARG A 337 -14.70 14.99 -3.88
C ARG A 337 -14.03 14.14 -4.96
N TRP A 338 -12.77 13.72 -4.74
CA TRP A 338 -12.07 12.84 -5.67
C TRP A 338 -12.74 11.48 -5.77
N LEU A 339 -13.13 10.88 -4.61
CA LEU A 339 -13.84 9.61 -4.57
C LEU A 339 -15.19 9.67 -5.30
N ASP A 340 -15.92 10.76 -5.17
CA ASP A 340 -17.19 10.96 -5.88
C ASP A 340 -16.98 11.07 -7.39
N VAL A 341 -16.18 12.04 -7.83
CA VAL A 341 -16.04 12.40 -9.25
C VAL A 341 -15.23 11.37 -10.03
N VAL A 342 -14.07 10.97 -9.51
CA VAL A 342 -13.13 10.10 -10.23
C VAL A 342 -13.42 8.63 -9.95
N TYR A 343 -13.42 8.23 -8.68
CA TYR A 343 -13.51 6.82 -8.32
C TYR A 343 -14.89 6.23 -8.62
N THR A 344 -15.97 6.93 -8.24
CA THR A 344 -17.34 6.42 -8.36
C THR A 344 -17.88 6.65 -9.78
N HIS A 345 -17.77 7.87 -10.29
CA HIS A 345 -18.41 8.24 -11.54
C HIS A 345 -17.50 8.15 -12.76
N ALA A 346 -16.19 7.96 -12.59
CA ALA A 346 -15.17 7.96 -13.65
C ALA A 346 -15.30 9.20 -14.59
N ASP A 347 -15.71 10.36 -14.04
CA ASP A 347 -15.88 11.61 -14.80
C ASP A 347 -14.54 12.36 -14.91
N TYR A 348 -13.62 11.80 -15.69
CA TYR A 348 -12.29 12.33 -15.95
C TYR A 348 -11.71 11.70 -17.23
N ASP A 349 -10.66 12.29 -17.79
CA ASP A 349 -9.82 11.64 -18.81
C ASP A 349 -8.52 11.14 -18.16
N LEU A 350 -7.83 12.02 -17.42
CA LEU A 350 -6.61 11.75 -16.69
C LEU A 350 -6.81 12.07 -15.19
N THR A 351 -6.15 11.33 -14.32
CA THR A 351 -6.07 11.62 -12.88
C THR A 351 -4.69 11.22 -12.33
N ILE A 352 -4.25 11.88 -11.25
CA ILE A 352 -3.01 11.49 -10.55
C ILE A 352 -3.35 11.25 -9.10
N VAL A 353 -3.05 10.02 -8.63
CA VAL A 353 -3.23 9.61 -7.24
C VAL A 353 -2.24 8.49 -6.90
N ALA A 354 -1.81 8.40 -5.65
CA ALA A 354 -1.02 7.27 -5.18
C ALA A 354 -1.92 6.15 -4.67
N HIS A 355 -1.63 4.94 -5.10
CA HIS A 355 -2.14 3.70 -4.52
C HIS A 355 -1.13 3.21 -3.49
N VAL A 356 -1.61 2.88 -2.30
CA VAL A 356 -0.73 2.53 -1.15
C VAL A 356 -0.99 1.12 -0.61
N GLU A 357 -2.03 0.46 -1.11
CA GLU A 357 -2.36 -0.90 -0.78
C GLU A 357 -1.38 -1.85 -1.48
N ALA A 358 -0.86 -2.81 -0.73
CA ALA A 358 0.05 -3.79 -1.29
C ALA A 358 -0.66 -4.73 -2.28
N ARG A 359 -0.02 -5.00 -3.42
CA ARG A 359 -0.48 -5.95 -4.45
C ARG A 359 -1.79 -5.56 -5.13
N ASP A 360 -2.13 -4.30 -5.17
CA ASP A 360 -3.40 -3.81 -5.71
C ASP A 360 -3.44 -3.75 -7.26
N ILE A 361 -2.39 -4.19 -7.93
CA ILE A 361 -2.41 -4.48 -9.39
C ILE A 361 -3.63 -5.34 -9.80
N VAL A 362 -4.14 -6.18 -8.90
CA VAL A 362 -5.32 -7.01 -9.16
C VAL A 362 -6.58 -6.19 -9.44
N ASN A 363 -6.64 -4.93 -8.98
CA ASN A 363 -7.77 -4.04 -9.24
C ASN A 363 -7.94 -3.69 -10.74
N TRP A 364 -6.87 -3.80 -11.54
CA TRP A 364 -6.94 -3.62 -12.99
C TRP A 364 -7.73 -4.72 -13.70
N ALA A 365 -7.96 -5.86 -13.06
CA ALA A 365 -8.83 -6.92 -13.59
C ALA A 365 -10.32 -6.64 -13.37
N ASN A 366 -10.67 -5.65 -12.56
CA ASN A 366 -12.06 -5.21 -12.39
C ASN A 366 -12.41 -4.15 -13.46
N PRO A 367 -13.25 -4.46 -14.45
CA PRO A 367 -13.59 -3.52 -15.52
C PRO A 367 -14.37 -2.29 -15.03
N ASP A 368 -15.02 -2.40 -13.87
CA ASP A 368 -15.78 -1.32 -13.25
C ASP A 368 -14.95 -0.43 -12.34
N TYR A 369 -13.67 -0.79 -12.11
CA TYR A 369 -12.77 0.09 -11.39
C TYR A 369 -12.56 1.40 -12.16
N TYR A 370 -12.22 2.48 -11.51
CA TYR A 370 -12.26 3.83 -12.11
C TYR A 370 -11.41 3.99 -13.38
N TRP A 371 -10.39 3.15 -13.61
CA TRP A 371 -9.60 3.15 -14.86
C TRP A 371 -10.36 2.62 -16.06
N ARG A 372 -11.46 1.88 -15.87
CA ARG A 372 -12.27 1.29 -16.95
C ARG A 372 -11.41 0.48 -17.94
N TYR A 373 -10.41 -0.23 -17.43
CA TYR A 373 -9.52 -1.03 -18.24
C TYR A 373 -10.13 -2.40 -18.55
N HIS A 374 -10.03 -2.82 -19.81
CA HIS A 374 -10.59 -4.07 -20.29
C HIS A 374 -9.55 -4.85 -21.08
N ASN A 375 -8.97 -5.89 -20.51
CA ASN A 375 -8.07 -6.80 -21.20
C ASN A 375 -8.31 -8.24 -20.73
N LYS A 376 -8.87 -9.07 -21.61
CA LYS A 376 -9.24 -10.46 -21.30
C LYS A 376 -8.04 -11.32 -20.88
N GLU A 377 -6.88 -11.09 -21.50
CA GLU A 377 -5.66 -11.86 -21.19
C GLU A 377 -5.10 -11.45 -19.82
N PHE A 378 -5.09 -10.15 -19.51
CA PHE A 378 -4.73 -9.67 -18.17
C PHE A 378 -5.64 -10.30 -17.10
N ASN A 379 -6.95 -10.25 -17.31
CA ASN A 379 -7.92 -10.80 -16.36
C ASN A 379 -7.73 -12.32 -16.18
N ARG A 380 -7.48 -13.05 -17.28
CA ARG A 380 -7.17 -14.48 -17.24
C ARG A 380 -5.90 -14.77 -16.44
N LEU A 381 -4.86 -13.96 -16.60
CA LEU A 381 -3.61 -14.12 -15.86
C LEU A 381 -3.80 -13.85 -14.35
N ILE A 382 -4.52 -12.79 -13.97
CA ILE A 382 -4.83 -12.50 -12.55
C ILE A 382 -5.61 -13.65 -11.92
N GLU A 383 -6.64 -14.17 -12.61
CA GLU A 383 -7.40 -15.31 -12.12
C GLU A 383 -6.55 -16.58 -12.04
N SER A 384 -5.71 -16.84 -13.05
CA SER A 384 -4.76 -17.96 -13.04
C SER A 384 -3.71 -17.84 -11.93
N ALA A 385 -3.24 -16.63 -11.62
CA ALA A 385 -2.32 -16.40 -10.50
C ALA A 385 -3.01 -16.68 -9.16
N ARG A 386 -4.30 -16.32 -9.04
CA ARG A 386 -5.09 -16.55 -7.84
C ARG A 386 -5.42 -18.04 -7.62
N THR A 387 -5.94 -18.72 -8.65
CA THR A 387 -6.54 -20.04 -8.50
C THR A 387 -5.71 -21.19 -9.09
N GLY A 388 -4.68 -20.90 -9.84
CA GLY A 388 -3.77 -21.87 -10.47
C GLY A 388 -2.76 -22.49 -9.49
N PRO A 389 -1.80 -23.28 -10.03
CA PRO A 389 -0.72 -23.85 -9.22
C PRO A 389 0.09 -22.77 -8.49
N ALA A 390 0.31 -22.95 -7.19
CA ALA A 390 0.94 -21.94 -6.34
C ALA A 390 2.39 -21.62 -6.75
N ASP A 391 3.13 -22.59 -7.27
CA ASP A 391 4.49 -22.45 -7.78
C ASP A 391 4.59 -21.60 -9.07
N ARG A 392 3.46 -21.41 -9.77
CA ARG A 392 3.36 -20.59 -10.98
C ARG A 392 2.87 -19.15 -10.73
N THR A 393 2.45 -18.84 -9.49
CA THR A 393 1.85 -17.55 -9.15
C THR A 393 2.75 -16.37 -9.55
N ASN A 394 4.03 -16.41 -9.17
CA ASN A 394 4.96 -15.30 -9.45
C ASN A 394 5.20 -15.10 -10.94
N GLU A 395 5.38 -16.18 -11.69
CA GLU A 395 5.56 -16.12 -13.15
C GLU A 395 4.31 -15.52 -13.83
N THR A 396 3.12 -15.96 -13.42
CA THR A 396 1.85 -15.50 -13.98
C THR A 396 1.60 -14.02 -13.65
N MET A 397 1.89 -13.58 -12.42
CA MET A 397 1.80 -12.17 -12.04
C MET A 397 2.82 -11.29 -12.78
N MET A 398 4.03 -11.78 -13.02
CA MET A 398 5.01 -11.08 -13.83
C MET A 398 4.53 -10.91 -15.29
N GLN A 399 3.87 -11.92 -15.86
CA GLN A 399 3.27 -11.82 -17.20
C GLN A 399 2.14 -10.78 -17.21
N ALA A 400 1.26 -10.78 -16.20
CA ALA A 400 0.20 -9.79 -16.06
C ALA A 400 0.77 -8.36 -15.96
N SER A 401 1.81 -8.15 -15.16
CA SER A 401 2.46 -6.85 -15.04
C SER A 401 3.05 -6.32 -16.35
N ARG A 402 3.59 -7.22 -17.19
CA ARG A 402 4.08 -6.89 -18.52
C ARG A 402 2.96 -6.48 -19.48
N ILE A 403 1.82 -7.17 -19.44
CA ILE A 403 0.65 -6.78 -20.26
C ILE A 403 0.19 -5.39 -19.87
N LEU A 404 0.03 -5.13 -18.59
CA LEU A 404 -0.42 -3.83 -18.09
C LEU A 404 0.50 -2.69 -18.54
N ALA A 405 1.82 -2.90 -18.46
CA ALA A 405 2.84 -1.95 -18.93
C ALA A 405 2.79 -1.75 -20.46
N THR A 406 2.85 -2.85 -21.23
CA THR A 406 2.95 -2.77 -22.69
C THR A 406 1.67 -2.29 -23.36
N ASP A 407 0.50 -2.51 -22.72
CA ASP A 407 -0.79 -2.00 -23.20
C ASP A 407 -1.01 -0.53 -22.89
N ALA A 408 -0.06 0.10 -22.18
CA ALA A 408 -0.17 1.49 -21.75
C ALA A 408 -1.51 1.77 -21.03
N ALA A 409 -1.94 0.87 -20.17
CA ALA A 409 -3.24 0.95 -19.50
C ALA A 409 -3.34 2.19 -18.58
N GLY A 410 -2.22 2.59 -18.01
CA GLY A 410 -2.03 3.79 -17.20
C GLY A 410 -0.55 4.18 -17.17
N GLY A 411 -0.24 5.34 -16.62
CA GLY A 411 1.12 5.82 -16.41
C GLY A 411 1.59 5.51 -15.00
N PHE A 412 2.53 4.59 -14.84
CA PHE A 412 3.18 4.28 -13.57
C PHE A 412 4.35 5.25 -13.39
N LEU A 413 4.08 6.39 -12.75
CA LEU A 413 5.03 7.51 -12.75
C LEU A 413 6.24 7.19 -11.88
N PHE A 414 6.03 6.83 -10.62
CA PHE A 414 7.08 6.44 -9.68
C PHE A 414 6.47 5.82 -8.41
N LEU A 415 7.30 5.16 -7.62
CA LEU A 415 7.00 4.81 -6.23
C LEU A 415 7.40 5.97 -5.31
N MET A 416 6.50 6.32 -4.40
CA MET A 416 6.79 7.26 -3.33
C MET A 416 7.96 6.75 -2.47
N PRO A 417 8.91 7.61 -2.11
CA PRO A 417 9.99 7.21 -1.21
C PRO A 417 9.46 7.01 0.22
N LYS A 418 10.01 6.06 0.95
CA LYS A 418 9.93 6.00 2.42
C LYS A 418 11.11 6.79 2.97
N ILE A 419 10.84 7.96 3.53
CA ILE A 419 11.87 8.77 4.17
C ILE A 419 11.53 8.92 5.64
N THR A 420 12.30 8.25 6.48
CA THR A 420 12.18 8.36 7.94
C THR A 420 13.39 9.07 8.51
N ILE A 421 13.16 10.08 9.33
CA ILE A 421 14.22 10.80 10.04
C ILE A 421 14.04 10.54 11.52
N SER A 422 15.10 10.14 12.20
CA SER A 422 15.09 9.93 13.64
C SER A 422 16.30 10.58 14.31
N LYS A 423 16.18 10.88 15.61
CA LYS A 423 17.36 11.11 16.46
C LYS A 423 18.27 9.88 16.45
N SER A 424 19.57 10.08 16.54
CA SER A 424 20.58 9.02 16.39
C SER A 424 20.44 7.87 17.41
N GLY A 425 19.88 8.15 18.61
CA GLY A 425 19.61 7.17 19.66
C GLY A 425 18.43 6.23 19.38
N ILE A 426 17.66 6.43 18.31
CA ILE A 426 16.54 5.55 17.93
C ILE A 426 17.02 4.53 16.92
N THR A 427 16.75 3.24 17.17
CA THR A 427 17.14 2.10 16.32
C THR A 427 15.94 1.19 16.05
N GLY A 428 16.07 0.26 15.10
CA GLY A 428 15.05 -0.74 14.78
C GLY A 428 13.85 -0.21 13.97
N LEU A 429 13.91 1.04 13.47
CA LEU A 429 12.91 1.57 12.54
C LEU A 429 12.99 0.84 11.20
N GLN A 430 11.85 0.54 10.62
CA GLN A 430 11.76 -0.08 9.30
C GLN A 430 12.26 0.88 8.21
N ARG A 431 13.01 0.32 7.26
CA ARG A 431 13.47 1.05 6.09
C ARG A 431 12.37 1.14 5.01
N ASN A 432 11.71 0.01 4.75
CA ASN A 432 10.67 -0.10 3.72
C ASN A 432 9.28 -0.15 4.34
N SER A 433 8.28 0.33 3.63
CA SER A 433 6.86 0.20 3.98
C SER A 433 6.23 -0.88 3.08
N THR A 434 6.35 -2.13 3.49
CA THR A 434 5.86 -3.32 2.75
C THR A 434 4.46 -3.77 3.20
N SER A 435 3.96 -3.18 4.27
CA SER A 435 2.60 -3.35 4.81
C SER A 435 2.05 -2.00 5.25
N MET A 436 0.81 -1.96 5.69
CA MET A 436 0.22 -0.74 6.26
C MET A 436 0.76 -0.40 7.65
N SER A 437 1.49 -1.29 8.32
CA SER A 437 2.02 -1.06 9.67
C SER A 437 3.19 -0.10 9.67
N PHE A 438 3.18 0.87 10.59
CA PHE A 438 4.41 1.46 11.10
C PHE A 438 4.89 0.60 12.26
N ASP A 439 5.70 -0.40 11.95
CA ASP A 439 6.10 -1.47 12.86
C ASP A 439 7.10 -0.99 13.91
N LEU A 440 6.69 -1.03 15.16
CA LEU A 440 7.49 -0.67 16.34
C LEU A 440 8.15 -1.89 17.02
N THR A 441 7.92 -3.10 16.53
CA THR A 441 8.32 -4.34 17.22
C THR A 441 9.82 -4.41 17.52
N LYS A 442 10.64 -3.81 16.65
CA LYS A 442 12.10 -3.77 16.76
C LYS A 442 12.64 -2.42 17.27
N VAL A 443 11.77 -1.43 17.47
CA VAL A 443 12.21 -0.10 17.87
C VAL A 443 12.78 -0.12 19.29
N ARG A 444 13.96 0.51 19.43
CA ARG A 444 14.67 0.67 20.70
C ARG A 444 15.18 2.10 20.80
N ARG A 445 15.32 2.57 22.05
CA ARG A 445 15.95 3.84 22.37
C ARG A 445 17.21 3.55 23.19
N SER A 446 18.38 3.99 22.71
CA SER A 446 19.59 3.99 23.52
C SER A 446 19.46 5.01 24.65
N LYS A 447 20.00 4.67 25.81
CA LYS A 447 20.06 5.58 26.96
C LYS A 447 20.94 6.78 26.65
#